data_d714c1fa20c9b7e11419df26f1bc4984
#
_entry.id   d714c1fa20c9b7e11419df26f1bc4984
#
_cell.length_a   1.000
_cell.length_b   1.000
_cell.length_c   1.000
_cell.angle_alpha   90.00
_cell.angle_beta   90.00
_cell.angle_gamma   90.00
#
_symmetry.space_group_name_H-M   'P 1'
#
loop_
_entity.id
_entity.type
_entity.pdbx_description
1 polymer ?
#
loop_
_entity_poly.entity_id
_entity_poly.type
_entity_poly.pdbx_seq_one_letter_code
_entity_poly.pdbx_strand_id
1 'polypeptide(L)'
;MRAALLTLAVIGSQLTTSVAERVPELNVEKLCKQRSAQDKIMRQPESQSVADCVREEADAKQELIKIWEKTDRSIRARCENEATVLGTRSYLDFLACLQMADDMKSAGKATNQNRTKK
;
A
#
# COMPACT_ATOMS: atom_id res chain seq x y z
N MET A 1 59.19 -11.01 21.76
CA MET A 1 58.02 -11.60 21.09
C MET A 1 56.81 -10.75 21.36
N ARG A 2 56.43 -9.98 20.38
CA ARG A 2 55.25 -9.08 20.47
C ARG A 2 54.09 -9.76 19.71
N ALA A 3 53.11 -10.27 20.45
CA ALA A 3 51.89 -10.77 19.89
C ALA A 3 50.93 -9.62 19.55
N ALA A 4 50.71 -9.37 18.28
CA ALA A 4 49.69 -8.44 17.81
C ALA A 4 48.33 -9.15 17.81
N LEU A 5 47.47 -8.70 18.70
CA LEU A 5 46.04 -9.10 18.71
C LEU A 5 45.31 -8.29 17.65
N LEU A 6 44.97 -8.95 16.55
CA LEU A 6 44.06 -8.43 15.53
C LEU A 6 42.61 -8.60 16.01
N THR A 7 42.02 -7.52 16.50
CA THR A 7 40.57 -7.48 16.75
C THR A 7 39.84 -7.29 15.43
N LEU A 8 39.21 -8.36 14.92
CA LEU A 8 38.26 -8.27 13.84
C LEU A 8 36.95 -7.63 14.36
N ALA A 9 36.75 -6.38 14.00
CA ALA A 9 35.44 -5.74 14.17
C ALA A 9 34.48 -6.29 13.12
N VAL A 10 33.60 -7.19 13.54
CA VAL A 10 32.45 -7.61 12.71
C VAL A 10 31.43 -6.50 12.71
N ILE A 11 31.46 -5.70 11.66
CA ILE A 11 30.39 -4.73 11.38
C ILE A 11 29.19 -5.53 10.89
N GLY A 12 28.31 -5.91 11.82
CA GLY A 12 27.03 -6.48 11.50
C GLY A 12 26.19 -5.44 10.74
N SER A 13 26.09 -5.59 9.44
CA SER A 13 25.13 -4.85 8.64
C SER A 13 23.72 -5.27 9.07
N GLN A 14 23.11 -4.47 9.91
CA GLN A 14 21.70 -4.63 10.23
C GLN A 14 20.91 -4.22 8.97
N LEU A 15 20.54 -5.21 8.17
CA LEU A 15 19.52 -5.07 7.17
C LEU A 15 18.20 -4.83 7.92
N THR A 16 17.98 -3.60 8.33
CA THR A 16 16.65 -3.17 8.71
C THR A 16 15.83 -3.21 7.43
N THR A 17 15.09 -4.27 7.23
CA THR A 17 13.98 -4.30 6.29
C THR A 17 13.01 -3.22 6.76
N SER A 18 13.22 -1.99 6.31
CA SER A 18 12.27 -0.90 6.51
C SER A 18 11.03 -1.26 5.70
N VAL A 19 10.00 -1.74 6.40
CA VAL A 19 8.67 -1.92 5.84
C VAL A 19 8.28 -0.57 5.23
N ALA A 20 8.34 -0.52 3.93
CA ALA A 20 7.92 0.54 3.04
C ALA A 20 7.77 1.94 3.65
N GLU A 21 8.87 2.66 3.77
CA GLU A 21 8.82 4.12 3.97
C GLU A 21 8.17 4.82 2.76
N ARG A 22 8.04 4.12 1.63
CA ARG A 22 7.51 4.62 0.36
C ARG A 22 6.37 3.75 -0.13
N VAL A 23 5.50 4.36 -0.92
CA VAL A 23 4.46 3.62 -1.66
C VAL A 23 5.12 2.52 -2.50
N PRO A 24 4.67 1.26 -2.39
CA PRO A 24 5.25 0.16 -3.15
C PRO A 24 5.06 0.33 -4.65
N GLU A 25 6.03 -0.14 -5.44
CA GLU A 25 5.91 -0.16 -6.89
C GLU A 25 5.09 -1.37 -7.34
N LEU A 26 3.98 -1.11 -8.02
CA LEU A 26 3.09 -2.14 -8.56
C LEU A 26 3.19 -2.19 -10.08
N ASN A 27 3.03 -3.38 -10.67
CA ASN A 27 3.00 -3.54 -12.12
C ASN A 27 1.59 -3.23 -12.66
N VAL A 28 1.31 -1.95 -12.82
CA VAL A 28 0.01 -1.42 -13.27
C VAL A 28 -0.33 -1.87 -14.69
N GLU A 29 0.63 -1.89 -15.58
CA GLU A 29 0.40 -2.29 -16.97
C GLU A 29 -0.08 -3.75 -17.06
N LYS A 30 0.58 -4.65 -16.33
CA LYS A 30 0.15 -6.06 -16.24
C LYS A 30 -1.24 -6.19 -15.66
N LEU A 31 -1.53 -5.48 -14.57
CA LEU A 31 -2.85 -5.47 -13.93
C LEU A 31 -3.95 -5.02 -14.92
N CYS A 32 -3.74 -3.90 -15.61
CA CYS A 32 -4.72 -3.34 -16.54
C CYS A 32 -4.95 -4.22 -17.76
N LYS A 33 -3.90 -4.87 -18.27
CA LYS A 33 -4.02 -5.88 -19.34
C LYS A 33 -4.84 -7.09 -18.90
N GLN A 34 -4.62 -7.58 -17.68
CA GLN A 34 -5.38 -8.71 -17.13
C GLN A 34 -6.86 -8.35 -16.92
N ARG A 35 -7.17 -7.17 -16.40
CA ARG A 35 -8.55 -6.68 -16.25
C ARG A 35 -9.25 -6.58 -17.60
N SER A 36 -8.62 -5.96 -18.58
CA SER A 36 -9.18 -5.83 -19.93
C SER A 36 -9.48 -7.19 -20.58
N ALA A 37 -8.59 -8.16 -20.40
CA ALA A 37 -8.80 -9.52 -20.90
C ALA A 37 -9.98 -10.21 -20.19
N GLN A 38 -10.11 -10.03 -18.88
CA GLN A 38 -11.21 -10.59 -18.09
C GLN A 38 -12.55 -9.95 -18.44
N ASP A 39 -12.61 -8.64 -18.63
CA ASP A 39 -13.82 -7.92 -19.06
C ASP A 39 -14.33 -8.42 -20.39
N LYS A 40 -13.45 -8.72 -21.33
CA LYS A 40 -13.80 -9.30 -22.64
C LYS A 40 -14.40 -10.70 -22.50
N ILE A 41 -13.83 -11.54 -21.63
CA ILE A 41 -14.35 -12.89 -21.36
C ILE A 41 -15.74 -12.81 -20.72
N MET A 42 -15.94 -11.90 -19.78
CA MET A 42 -17.19 -11.70 -19.07
C MET A 42 -18.22 -10.87 -19.85
N ARG A 43 -17.88 -10.44 -21.07
CA ARG A 43 -18.74 -9.61 -21.94
C ARG A 43 -19.31 -8.37 -21.24
N GLN A 44 -18.47 -7.70 -20.45
CA GLN A 44 -18.85 -6.46 -19.81
C GLN A 44 -19.09 -5.37 -20.87
N PRO A 45 -20.26 -4.72 -20.89
CA PRO A 45 -20.61 -3.74 -21.92
C PRO A 45 -19.76 -2.46 -21.84
N GLU A 46 -19.16 -2.17 -20.68
CA GLU A 46 -18.31 -1.01 -20.42
C GLU A 46 -16.91 -1.45 -19.98
N SER A 47 -16.22 -2.19 -20.85
CA SER A 47 -14.82 -2.51 -20.58
C SER A 47 -13.96 -1.27 -20.68
N GLN A 48 -13.26 -0.95 -19.60
CA GLN A 48 -12.30 0.13 -19.57
C GLN A 48 -11.11 -0.20 -20.47
N SER A 49 -10.62 0.80 -21.22
CA SER A 49 -9.39 0.64 -22.01
C SER A 49 -8.17 0.45 -21.08
N VAL A 50 -7.15 -0.26 -21.56
CA VAL A 50 -5.88 -0.42 -20.81
C VAL A 50 -5.28 0.95 -20.48
N ALA A 51 -5.32 1.91 -21.42
CA ALA A 51 -4.78 3.25 -21.21
C ALA A 51 -5.52 4.03 -20.12
N ASP A 52 -6.85 3.93 -20.07
CA ASP A 52 -7.65 4.58 -19.02
C ASP A 52 -7.40 3.93 -17.65
N CYS A 53 -7.33 2.62 -17.59
CA CYS A 53 -6.98 1.89 -16.38
C CYS A 53 -5.60 2.31 -15.85
N VAL A 54 -4.58 2.38 -16.69
CA VAL A 54 -3.23 2.82 -16.31
C VAL A 54 -3.24 4.25 -15.77
N ARG A 55 -4.02 5.14 -16.37
CA ARG A 55 -4.16 6.53 -15.92
C ARG A 55 -4.80 6.61 -14.53
N GLU A 56 -5.89 5.91 -14.30
CA GLU A 56 -6.57 5.87 -13.00
C GLU A 56 -5.67 5.30 -11.90
N GLU A 57 -4.92 4.24 -12.20
CA GLU A 57 -3.96 3.68 -11.28
C GLU A 57 -2.81 4.67 -10.97
N ALA A 58 -2.33 5.40 -11.97
CA ALA A 58 -1.32 6.44 -11.79
C ALA A 58 -1.82 7.59 -10.91
N ASP A 59 -3.06 8.02 -11.10
CA ASP A 59 -3.69 9.05 -10.28
C ASP A 59 -3.86 8.58 -8.82
N ALA A 60 -4.30 7.34 -8.62
CA ALA A 60 -4.39 6.72 -7.30
C ALA A 60 -3.03 6.63 -6.60
N LYS A 61 -1.96 6.30 -7.33
CA LYS A 61 -0.60 6.32 -6.80
C LYS A 61 -0.20 7.70 -6.29
N GLN A 62 -0.51 8.76 -7.03
CA GLN A 62 -0.21 10.14 -6.62
C GLN A 62 -0.96 10.51 -5.33
N GLU A 63 -2.22 10.14 -5.20
CA GLU A 63 -2.99 10.35 -3.97
C GLU A 63 -2.42 9.54 -2.79
N LEU A 64 -2.01 8.29 -3.02
CA LEU A 64 -1.32 7.48 -2.01
C LEU A 64 -0.04 8.13 -1.51
N ILE A 65 0.77 8.69 -2.40
CA ILE A 65 2.01 9.37 -2.04
C ILE A 65 1.73 10.54 -1.08
N LYS A 66 0.66 11.29 -1.31
CA LYS A 66 0.28 12.43 -0.46
C LYS A 66 -0.11 12.04 0.96
N ILE A 67 -0.73 10.88 1.14
CA ILE A 67 -1.25 10.44 2.44
C ILE A 67 -0.36 9.41 3.13
N TRP A 68 0.62 8.85 2.43
CA TRP A 68 1.41 7.70 2.89
C TRP A 68 2.10 7.94 4.23
N GLU A 69 2.82 9.04 4.36
CA GLU A 69 3.55 9.37 5.58
C GLU A 69 2.63 9.71 6.77
N LYS A 70 1.44 10.22 6.47
CA LYS A 70 0.43 10.60 7.47
C LYS A 70 -0.36 9.40 8.00
N THR A 71 -0.30 8.27 7.29
CA THR A 71 -1.03 7.05 7.65
C THR A 71 -0.20 6.21 8.61
N ASP A 72 -0.84 5.67 9.64
CA ASP A 72 -0.19 4.79 10.61
C ASP A 72 0.45 3.58 9.91
N ARG A 73 1.65 3.24 10.34
CA ARG A 73 2.44 2.14 9.77
C ARG A 73 1.70 0.80 9.81
N SER A 74 0.96 0.53 10.88
CA SER A 74 0.14 -0.68 11.03
C SER A 74 -0.98 -0.76 10.00
N ILE A 75 -1.61 0.37 9.68
CA ILE A 75 -2.66 0.45 8.66
C ILE A 75 -2.06 0.23 7.27
N ARG A 76 -0.93 0.86 6.97
CA ARG A 76 -0.22 0.65 5.70
C ARG A 76 0.14 -0.82 5.49
N ALA A 77 0.71 -1.46 6.51
CA ALA A 77 1.08 -2.87 6.45
C ALA A 77 -0.12 -3.79 6.25
N ARG A 78 -1.25 -3.53 6.91
CA ARG A 78 -2.49 -4.29 6.76
C ARG A 78 -3.05 -4.15 5.35
N CYS A 79 -3.16 -2.93 4.83
CA CYS A 79 -3.68 -2.69 3.49
C CYS A 79 -2.78 -3.29 2.40
N GLU A 80 -1.45 -3.25 2.58
CA GLU A 80 -0.51 -3.92 1.70
C GLU A 80 -0.69 -5.44 1.69
N ASN A 81 -0.89 -6.03 2.86
CA ASN A 81 -1.14 -7.46 2.99
C ASN A 81 -2.46 -7.87 2.34
N GLU A 82 -3.54 -7.13 2.56
CA GLU A 82 -4.83 -7.37 1.92
C GLU A 82 -4.75 -7.29 0.40
N ALA A 83 -4.09 -6.29 -0.14
CA ALA A 83 -3.88 -6.14 -1.58
C ALA A 83 -3.08 -7.31 -2.18
N THR A 84 -2.16 -7.90 -1.41
CA THR A 84 -1.35 -9.06 -1.83
C THR A 84 -2.15 -10.35 -1.78
N VAL A 85 -2.91 -10.59 -0.70
CA VAL A 85 -3.69 -11.83 -0.49
C VAL A 85 -4.80 -11.97 -1.52
N LEU A 86 -5.48 -10.86 -1.87
CA LEU A 86 -6.56 -10.86 -2.87
C LEU A 86 -6.04 -10.93 -4.31
N GLY A 87 -4.72 -10.88 -4.52
CA GLY A 87 -4.10 -10.96 -5.84
C GLY A 87 -4.31 -9.72 -6.72
N THR A 88 -4.98 -8.71 -6.21
CA THR A 88 -5.25 -7.45 -6.89
C THR A 88 -4.31 -6.37 -6.38
N ARG A 89 -3.08 -6.37 -6.87
CA ARG A 89 -2.12 -5.31 -6.55
C ARG A 89 -2.47 -4.04 -7.31
N SER A 90 -3.47 -3.33 -6.83
CA SER A 90 -3.98 -2.09 -7.42
C SER A 90 -3.75 -0.92 -6.48
N TYR A 91 -3.32 0.22 -7.02
CA TYR A 91 -3.20 1.45 -6.25
C TYR A 91 -4.58 1.99 -5.82
N LEU A 92 -5.61 1.80 -6.64
CA LEU A 92 -6.99 2.14 -6.28
C LEU A 92 -7.48 1.35 -5.07
N ASP A 93 -7.26 0.04 -5.06
CA ASP A 93 -7.64 -0.81 -3.92
C ASP A 93 -6.86 -0.43 -2.66
N PHE A 94 -5.58 -0.14 -2.82
CA PHE A 94 -4.72 0.30 -1.74
C PHE A 94 -5.19 1.63 -1.14
N LEU A 95 -5.47 2.61 -2.01
CA LEU A 95 -5.99 3.92 -1.61
C LEU A 95 -7.33 3.79 -0.88
N ALA A 96 -8.25 2.99 -1.42
CA ALA A 96 -9.55 2.72 -0.80
C ALA A 96 -9.40 2.11 0.60
N CYS A 97 -8.50 1.15 0.78
CA CYS A 97 -8.21 0.54 2.08
C CYS A 97 -7.72 1.57 3.10
N LEU A 98 -6.78 2.44 2.73
CA LEU A 98 -6.27 3.49 3.62
C LEU A 98 -7.34 4.52 3.97
N GLN A 99 -8.16 4.93 3.01
CA GLN A 99 -9.25 5.88 3.23
C GLN A 99 -10.32 5.31 4.15
N MET A 100 -10.72 4.06 3.96
CA MET A 100 -11.68 3.38 4.83
C MET A 100 -11.16 3.25 6.26
N ALA A 101 -9.89 2.94 6.45
CA ALA A 101 -9.27 2.84 7.77
C ALA A 101 -9.23 4.20 8.48
N ASP A 102 -8.97 5.28 7.76
CA ASP A 102 -9.00 6.65 8.29
C ASP A 102 -10.41 7.08 8.68
N ASP A 103 -11.41 6.80 7.87
CA ASP A 103 -12.81 7.07 8.16
C ASP A 103 -13.28 6.31 9.42
N MET A 104 -12.92 5.05 9.58
CA MET A 104 -13.22 4.26 10.77
C MET A 104 -12.56 4.83 12.04
N LYS A 105 -11.33 5.30 11.94
CA LYS A 105 -10.62 5.96 13.04
C LYS A 105 -11.32 7.25 13.47
N SER A 106 -11.77 8.06 12.52
CA SER A 106 -12.52 9.29 12.77
C SER A 106 -13.88 9.03 13.41
N ALA A 107 -14.62 8.02 12.96
CA ALA A 107 -15.88 7.59 13.54
C ALA A 107 -15.72 7.08 14.99
N GLY A 108 -14.65 6.32 15.28
CA GLY A 108 -14.32 5.85 16.62
C GLY A 108 -14.02 6.99 17.59
N LYS A 109 -13.34 8.04 17.15
CA LYS A 109 -13.10 9.26 17.97
C LYS A 109 -14.39 10.01 18.28
N ALA A 110 -15.27 10.18 17.30
CA ALA A 110 -16.57 10.85 17.51
C ALA A 110 -17.45 10.10 18.52
N THR A 111 -17.46 8.77 18.48
CA THR A 111 -18.21 7.94 19.43
C THR A 111 -17.67 8.06 20.87
N ASN A 112 -16.36 8.12 21.05
CA ASN A 112 -15.74 8.30 22.35
C ASN A 112 -16.01 9.68 22.95
N GLN A 113 -16.04 10.74 22.13
CA GLN A 113 -16.38 12.07 22.61
C GLN A 113 -17.82 12.18 23.12
N ASN A 114 -18.75 11.45 22.53
CA ASN A 114 -20.14 11.39 23.00
C ASN A 114 -20.30 10.59 24.28
N ARG A 115 -19.43 9.62 24.59
CA ARG A 115 -19.45 8.87 25.84
C ARG A 115 -18.97 9.70 27.06
N THR A 116 -18.07 10.64 26.83
CA THR A 116 -17.52 11.48 27.90
C THR A 116 -18.39 12.68 28.26
N LYS A 117 -19.42 12.99 27.47
CA LYS A 117 -20.35 14.08 27.70
C LYS A 117 -21.64 13.69 28.46
N LYS A 118 -21.73 12.47 28.88
CA LYS A 118 -22.79 12.02 29.84
C LYS A 118 -22.17 12.01 31.24
#